data_c7892fd229e8e48b4b5d126f162f8f48
#
_entry.id   c7892fd229e8e48b4b5d126f162f8f48
#
_cell.length_a   1.000
_cell.length_b   1.000
_cell.length_c   1.000
_cell.angle_alpha   90.00
_cell.angle_beta   90.00
_cell.angle_gamma   90.00
#
_symmetry.space_group_name_H-M   'P 1'
#
loop_
_entity.id
_entity.type
_entity.pdbx_description
1 polymer ?
#
loop_
_entity_poly.entity_id
_entity_poly.type
_entity_poly.pdbx_seq_one_letter_code
_entity_poly.pdbx_strand_id
1 'polypeptide(L)'
;LIRVVRYMPRIAKDRRLVLEQMSIVGTESLPLVVLIGAFTGAIAALQATNLFAKFNLIGIARPFIGGSISTVVFTELTPVLTALVIAGRVGGAIAAQIGTMQVSEQVDALEMMAIDKNRYLAMPRVIAALTMMPVLAVFSNLVALIGAYLLTSLKFDFSFDIFFDSIQRFFQISEVVQSLFKSMVFGGVTSLVGCHVGFRT
;
A
#
# COMPACT_ATOMS: atom_id res chain seq x y z
N LEU A 1 -8.00 16.69 -12.07
CA LEU A 1 -7.88 16.53 -10.62
C LEU A 1 -9.04 17.21 -9.88
N ILE A 2 -9.22 18.52 -10.03
CA ILE A 2 -10.26 19.31 -9.33
C ILE A 2 -11.68 18.80 -9.64
N ARG A 3 -11.94 18.31 -10.86
CA ARG A 3 -13.26 17.77 -11.26
C ARG A 3 -13.59 16.45 -10.55
N VAL A 4 -12.62 15.57 -10.31
CA VAL A 4 -12.83 14.29 -9.60
C VAL A 4 -13.24 14.53 -8.14
N VAL A 5 -12.58 15.46 -7.46
CA VAL A 5 -12.89 15.83 -6.07
C VAL A 5 -14.31 16.42 -5.94
N ARG A 6 -14.76 17.18 -6.94
CA ARG A 6 -16.10 17.79 -6.93
C ARG A 6 -17.26 16.77 -7.00
N TYR A 7 -17.02 15.56 -7.51
CA TYR A 7 -18.04 14.51 -7.63
C TYR A 7 -18.10 13.55 -6.44
N MET A 8 -17.16 13.66 -5.47
CA MET A 8 -17.14 12.80 -4.27
C MET A 8 -18.47 12.68 -3.50
N PRO A 9 -19.28 13.74 -3.31
CA PRO A 9 -20.54 13.62 -2.54
C PRO A 9 -21.63 12.78 -3.23
N ARG A 10 -21.49 12.43 -4.52
CA ARG A 10 -22.47 11.64 -5.27
C ARG A 10 -22.17 10.14 -5.34
N ILE A 11 -21.17 9.66 -4.59
CA ILE A 11 -20.70 8.27 -4.50
C ILE A 11 -21.82 7.27 -4.17
N ALA A 12 -22.81 7.71 -3.38
CA ALA A 12 -23.89 6.85 -2.91
C ALA A 12 -24.72 6.20 -4.05
N LYS A 13 -24.69 6.79 -5.25
CA LYS A 13 -25.45 6.30 -6.41
C LYS A 13 -24.69 5.27 -7.25
N ASP A 14 -23.34 5.29 -7.20
CA ASP A 14 -22.46 4.46 -8.04
C ASP A 14 -21.69 3.40 -7.20
N ARG A 15 -22.26 2.95 -6.07
CA ARG A 15 -21.63 2.03 -5.11
C ARG A 15 -21.11 0.74 -5.75
N ARG A 16 -21.84 0.18 -6.70
CA ARG A 16 -21.49 -1.09 -7.34
C ARG A 16 -20.16 -0.98 -8.11
N LEU A 17 -19.96 0.11 -8.85
CA LEU A 17 -18.73 0.37 -9.59
C LEU A 17 -17.53 0.57 -8.65
N VAL A 18 -17.73 1.27 -7.52
CA VAL A 18 -16.69 1.46 -6.52
C VAL A 18 -16.30 0.13 -5.88
N LEU A 19 -17.26 -0.70 -5.48
CA LEU A 19 -17.00 -2.01 -4.87
C LEU A 19 -16.27 -2.96 -5.82
N GLU A 20 -16.62 -2.97 -7.10
CA GLU A 20 -15.93 -3.75 -8.12
C GLU A 20 -14.47 -3.31 -8.25
N GLN A 21 -14.21 -2.01 -8.31
CA GLN A 21 -12.85 -1.47 -8.34
C GLN A 21 -12.09 -1.73 -7.03
N MET A 22 -12.75 -1.69 -5.88
CA MET A 22 -12.15 -2.05 -4.60
C MET A 22 -11.71 -3.52 -4.56
N SER A 23 -12.50 -4.42 -5.16
CA SER A 23 -12.12 -5.84 -5.28
C SER A 23 -10.87 -6.01 -6.16
N ILE A 24 -10.80 -5.33 -7.30
CA ILE A 24 -9.65 -5.39 -8.21
C ILE A 24 -8.38 -4.83 -7.54
N VAL A 25 -8.48 -3.66 -6.90
CA VAL A 25 -7.33 -3.03 -6.24
C VAL A 25 -6.92 -3.81 -4.98
N GLY A 26 -7.87 -4.28 -4.19
CA GLY A 26 -7.63 -4.92 -2.90
C GLY A 26 -7.30 -6.40 -3.03
N THR A 27 -8.32 -7.22 -3.32
CA THR A 27 -8.20 -8.69 -3.26
C THR A 27 -7.20 -9.25 -4.25
N GLU A 28 -7.17 -8.74 -5.47
CA GLU A 28 -6.22 -9.23 -6.44
C GLU A 28 -4.77 -8.79 -6.18
N SER A 29 -4.55 -7.70 -5.43
CA SER A 29 -3.20 -7.26 -5.05
C SER A 29 -2.69 -7.90 -3.75
N LEU A 30 -3.57 -8.52 -2.97
CA LEU A 30 -3.25 -9.05 -1.65
C LEU A 30 -2.10 -10.07 -1.66
N PRO A 31 -2.05 -11.07 -2.57
CA PRO A 31 -0.94 -12.04 -2.60
C PRO A 31 0.41 -11.36 -2.84
N LEU A 32 0.44 -10.37 -3.72
CA LEU A 32 1.66 -9.62 -4.03
C LEU A 32 2.12 -8.76 -2.84
N VAL A 33 1.18 -8.11 -2.16
CA VAL A 33 1.44 -7.30 -0.97
C VAL A 33 1.93 -8.16 0.20
N VAL A 34 1.37 -9.34 0.40
CA VAL A 34 1.83 -10.31 1.40
C VAL A 34 3.27 -10.75 1.13
N LEU A 35 3.58 -11.11 -0.11
CA LEU A 35 4.92 -11.50 -0.49
C LEU A 35 5.94 -10.39 -0.21
N ILE A 36 5.64 -9.16 -0.66
CA ILE A 36 6.54 -8.03 -0.49
C ILE A 36 6.65 -7.62 0.98
N GLY A 37 5.54 -7.64 1.72
CA GLY A 37 5.55 -7.38 3.16
C GLY A 37 6.49 -8.35 3.89
N ALA A 38 6.40 -9.65 3.62
CA ALA A 38 7.26 -10.66 4.22
C ALA A 38 8.75 -10.41 3.94
N PHE A 39 9.11 -10.15 2.68
CA PHE A 39 10.49 -9.82 2.31
C PHE A 39 10.96 -8.50 2.92
N THR A 40 10.12 -7.48 2.94
CA THR A 40 10.44 -6.18 3.55
C THR A 40 10.80 -6.34 5.03
N GLY A 41 9.97 -7.07 5.78
CA GLY A 41 10.22 -7.35 7.19
C GLY A 41 11.51 -8.15 7.40
N ALA A 42 11.72 -9.19 6.60
CA ALA A 42 12.94 -10.00 6.67
C ALA A 42 14.20 -9.17 6.38
N ILE A 43 14.18 -8.33 5.34
CA ILE A 43 15.31 -7.46 4.99
C ILE A 43 15.55 -6.42 6.07
N ALA A 44 14.50 -5.80 6.62
CA ALA A 44 14.62 -4.85 7.71
C ALA A 44 15.27 -5.49 8.95
N ALA A 45 14.86 -6.72 9.29
CA ALA A 45 15.44 -7.48 10.39
C ALA A 45 16.91 -7.81 10.16
N LEU A 46 17.27 -8.26 8.95
CA LEU A 46 18.68 -8.50 8.59
C LEU A 46 19.52 -7.24 8.70
N GLN A 47 19.02 -6.14 8.18
CA GLN A 47 19.75 -4.88 8.17
C GLN A 47 19.99 -4.36 9.60
N ALA A 48 18.93 -4.35 10.41
CA ALA A 48 19.01 -3.92 11.82
C ALA A 48 19.97 -4.80 12.61
N THR A 49 19.81 -6.13 12.56
CA THR A 49 20.64 -7.06 13.32
C THR A 49 22.10 -7.05 12.87
N ASN A 50 22.38 -6.95 11.57
CA ASN A 50 23.74 -6.83 11.06
C ASN A 50 24.42 -5.51 11.50
N LEU A 51 23.66 -4.42 11.57
CA LEU A 51 24.14 -3.14 12.06
C LEU A 51 24.60 -3.24 13.53
N PHE A 52 23.75 -3.81 14.39
CA PHE A 52 24.11 -4.01 15.81
C PHE A 52 25.26 -5.03 15.98
N ALA A 53 25.34 -6.04 15.09
CA ALA A 53 26.44 -7.00 15.10
C ALA A 53 27.79 -6.34 14.80
N LYS A 54 27.85 -5.44 13.82
CA LYS A 54 29.08 -4.71 13.45
C LYS A 54 29.65 -3.89 14.61
N PHE A 55 28.79 -3.36 15.49
CA PHE A 55 29.20 -2.59 16.67
C PHE A 55 29.37 -3.46 17.92
N ASN A 56 29.26 -4.79 17.81
CA ASN A 56 29.32 -5.74 18.91
C ASN A 56 28.30 -5.47 20.04
N LEU A 57 27.15 -4.88 19.67
CA LEU A 57 26.12 -4.42 20.60
C LEU A 57 24.90 -5.36 20.69
N ILE A 58 24.96 -6.56 20.08
CA ILE A 58 23.79 -7.50 20.02
C ILE A 58 23.26 -7.80 21.42
N GLY A 59 24.14 -8.02 22.41
CA GLY A 59 23.70 -8.34 23.77
C GLY A 59 22.87 -7.24 24.44
N ILE A 60 23.26 -5.99 24.24
CA ILE A 60 22.60 -4.81 24.81
C ILE A 60 21.39 -4.41 23.95
N ALA A 61 21.45 -4.65 22.63
CA ALA A 61 20.43 -4.23 21.70
C ALA A 61 19.21 -5.17 21.62
N ARG A 62 19.29 -6.39 22.16
CA ARG A 62 18.19 -7.37 22.14
C ARG A 62 16.82 -6.77 22.51
N PRO A 63 16.66 -6.01 23.61
CA PRO A 63 15.37 -5.44 23.98
C PRO A 63 14.91 -4.26 23.10
N PHE A 64 15.73 -3.80 22.17
CA PHE A 64 15.44 -2.65 21.31
C PHE A 64 15.25 -3.02 19.85
N ILE A 65 15.73 -4.20 19.42
CA ILE A 65 15.77 -4.60 18.01
C ILE A 65 14.37 -4.70 17.41
N GLY A 66 13.43 -5.36 18.08
CA GLY A 66 12.04 -5.51 17.60
C GLY A 66 11.34 -4.17 17.42
N GLY A 67 11.50 -3.28 18.40
CA GLY A 67 10.96 -1.91 18.34
C GLY A 67 11.55 -1.09 17.20
N SER A 68 12.86 -1.09 17.04
CA SER A 68 13.53 -0.37 15.95
C SER A 68 13.09 -0.87 14.58
N ILE A 69 12.93 -2.19 14.41
CA ILE A 69 12.45 -2.77 13.16
C ILE A 69 11.02 -2.35 12.89
N SER A 70 10.12 -2.44 13.89
CA SER A 70 8.71 -2.09 13.73
C SER A 70 8.54 -0.63 13.34
N THR A 71 9.25 0.29 14.00
CA THR A 71 9.20 1.72 13.67
C THR A 71 9.59 1.99 12.21
N VAL A 72 10.73 1.47 11.76
CA VAL A 72 11.19 1.67 10.38
C VAL A 72 10.26 1.01 9.35
N VAL A 73 9.75 -0.18 9.66
CA VAL A 73 8.79 -0.90 8.81
C VAL A 73 7.51 -0.10 8.67
N PHE A 74 6.91 0.37 9.77
CA PHE A 74 5.64 1.08 9.72
C PHE A 74 5.76 2.48 9.11
N THR A 75 6.81 3.23 9.46
CA THR A 75 6.89 4.62 9.03
C THR A 75 7.38 4.80 7.61
N GLU A 76 8.28 3.93 7.13
CA GLU A 76 8.96 4.14 5.85
C GLU A 76 8.81 2.96 4.88
N LEU A 77 9.25 1.76 5.27
CA LEU A 77 9.43 0.68 4.30
C LEU A 77 8.10 0.18 3.74
N THR A 78 7.16 -0.16 4.60
CA THR A 78 5.88 -0.75 4.15
C THR A 78 5.05 0.20 3.30
N PRO A 79 4.76 1.45 3.69
CA PRO A 79 3.93 2.31 2.86
C PRO A 79 4.57 2.62 1.50
N VAL A 80 5.90 2.80 1.46
CA VAL A 80 6.60 3.13 0.21
C VAL A 80 6.68 1.92 -0.72
N LEU A 81 7.11 0.75 -0.22
CA LEU A 81 7.27 -0.44 -1.05
C LEU A 81 5.92 -0.99 -1.53
N THR A 82 4.91 -1.00 -0.66
CA THR A 82 3.55 -1.37 -1.06
C THR A 82 3.02 -0.43 -2.14
N ALA A 83 3.21 0.89 -1.97
CA ALA A 83 2.78 1.88 -2.95
C ALA A 83 3.49 1.71 -4.31
N LEU A 84 4.81 1.47 -4.30
CA LEU A 84 5.59 1.27 -5.52
C LEU A 84 5.09 0.09 -6.35
N VAL A 85 4.82 -1.02 -5.68
CA VAL A 85 4.34 -2.25 -6.32
C VAL A 85 2.91 -2.10 -6.84
N ILE A 86 2.04 -1.48 -6.04
CA ILE A 86 0.68 -1.19 -6.45
C ILE A 86 0.66 -0.17 -7.59
N ALA A 87 1.57 0.79 -7.61
CA ALA A 87 1.70 1.74 -8.72
C ALA A 87 1.98 1.01 -10.05
N GLY A 88 2.89 0.06 -10.05
CA GLY A 88 3.17 -0.75 -11.24
C GLY A 88 1.98 -1.60 -11.68
N ARG A 89 1.37 -2.34 -10.74
CA ARG A 89 0.27 -3.26 -11.04
C ARG A 89 -1.05 -2.56 -11.33
N VAL A 90 -1.54 -1.78 -10.37
CA VAL A 90 -2.88 -1.17 -10.44
C VAL A 90 -2.84 0.07 -11.33
N GLY A 91 -1.83 0.93 -11.17
CA GLY A 91 -1.66 2.11 -12.02
C GLY A 91 -1.50 1.75 -13.50
N GLY A 92 -0.68 0.73 -13.80
CA GLY A 92 -0.52 0.19 -15.14
C GLY A 92 -1.82 -0.43 -15.69
N ALA A 93 -2.53 -1.23 -14.89
CA ALA A 93 -3.81 -1.82 -15.28
C ALA A 93 -4.89 -0.75 -15.56
N ILE A 94 -4.99 0.29 -14.75
CA ILE A 94 -5.90 1.42 -14.97
C ILE A 94 -5.57 2.13 -16.27
N ALA A 95 -4.29 2.43 -16.52
CA ALA A 95 -3.85 3.10 -17.74
C ALA A 95 -4.16 2.26 -18.98
N ALA A 96 -3.88 0.94 -18.94
CA ALA A 96 -4.15 0.03 -20.03
C ALA A 96 -5.66 -0.11 -20.32
N GLN A 97 -6.48 -0.27 -19.29
CA GLN A 97 -7.94 -0.38 -19.45
C GLN A 97 -8.56 0.88 -20.05
N ILE A 98 -8.20 2.06 -19.52
CA ILE A 98 -8.72 3.32 -20.06
C ILE A 98 -8.19 3.57 -21.48
N GLY A 99 -6.91 3.30 -21.73
CA GLY A 99 -6.30 3.42 -23.04
C GLY A 99 -6.98 2.52 -24.09
N THR A 100 -7.27 1.27 -23.74
CA THR A 100 -8.05 0.38 -24.62
C THR A 100 -9.45 0.93 -24.92
N MET A 101 -10.13 1.47 -23.90
CA MET A 101 -11.45 2.10 -24.08
C MET A 101 -11.37 3.37 -24.93
N GLN A 102 -10.26 4.11 -24.87
CA GLN A 102 -10.03 5.29 -25.70
C GLN A 102 -9.82 4.90 -27.16
N VAL A 103 -8.95 3.93 -27.43
CA VAL A 103 -8.66 3.44 -28.79
C VAL A 103 -9.89 2.78 -29.45
N SER A 104 -10.75 2.14 -28.67
CA SER A 104 -11.99 1.51 -29.18
C SER A 104 -13.18 2.47 -29.23
N GLU A 105 -12.96 3.78 -29.12
CA GLU A 105 -13.97 4.84 -29.18
C GLU A 105 -15.10 4.74 -28.12
N GLN A 106 -14.94 3.87 -27.12
CA GLN A 106 -15.94 3.71 -26.05
C GLN A 106 -16.04 4.96 -25.18
N VAL A 107 -14.94 5.70 -25.01
CA VAL A 107 -14.93 6.95 -24.23
C VAL A 107 -15.69 8.05 -24.98
N ASP A 108 -15.56 8.10 -26.30
CA ASP A 108 -16.26 9.07 -27.16
C ASP A 108 -17.76 8.76 -27.21
N ALA A 109 -18.12 7.47 -27.26
CA ALA A 109 -19.51 7.03 -27.16
C ALA A 109 -20.17 7.46 -25.83
N LEU A 110 -19.43 7.40 -24.70
CA LEU A 110 -19.92 7.90 -23.40
C LEU A 110 -20.13 9.43 -23.44
N GLU A 111 -19.25 10.19 -24.07
CA GLU A 111 -19.39 11.63 -24.22
C GLU A 111 -20.59 12.00 -25.10
N MET A 112 -20.85 11.25 -26.17
CA MET A 112 -22.03 11.43 -27.01
C MET A 112 -23.35 11.17 -26.27
N MET A 113 -23.31 10.29 -25.27
CA MET A 113 -24.46 10.06 -24.37
C MET A 113 -24.56 11.10 -23.24
N ALA A 114 -23.75 12.19 -23.27
CA ALA A 114 -23.67 13.22 -22.25
C ALA A 114 -23.23 12.69 -20.85
N ILE A 115 -22.49 11.56 -20.81
CA ILE A 115 -21.93 10.98 -19.60
C ILE A 115 -20.51 11.52 -19.41
N ASP A 116 -20.23 12.17 -18.26
CA ASP A 116 -18.88 12.66 -17.97
C ASP A 116 -17.93 11.48 -17.70
N LYS A 117 -16.94 11.28 -18.59
CA LYS A 117 -15.92 10.24 -18.50
C LYS A 117 -15.15 10.26 -17.16
N ASN A 118 -14.87 11.45 -16.63
CA ASN A 118 -14.15 11.56 -15.35
C ASN A 118 -14.98 11.02 -14.20
N ARG A 119 -16.31 11.22 -14.24
CA ARG A 119 -17.21 10.71 -13.20
C ARG A 119 -17.38 9.20 -13.32
N TYR A 120 -17.55 8.68 -14.51
CA TYR A 120 -17.88 7.28 -14.71
C TYR A 120 -16.66 6.36 -14.64
N LEU A 121 -15.51 6.79 -15.18
CA LEU A 121 -14.31 5.97 -15.28
C LEU A 121 -13.26 6.28 -14.20
N ALA A 122 -12.94 7.55 -13.99
CA ALA A 122 -11.83 7.91 -13.09
C ALA A 122 -12.23 7.90 -11.61
N MET A 123 -13.40 8.45 -11.27
CA MET A 123 -13.82 8.61 -9.89
C MET A 123 -13.90 7.28 -9.10
N PRO A 124 -14.54 6.19 -9.60
CA PRO A 124 -14.62 4.94 -8.86
C PRO A 124 -13.25 4.33 -8.59
N ARG A 125 -12.32 4.44 -9.56
CA ARG A 125 -10.95 3.94 -9.43
C ARG A 125 -10.13 4.70 -8.40
N VAL A 126 -10.24 6.03 -8.40
CA VAL A 126 -9.56 6.88 -7.40
C VAL A 126 -10.06 6.61 -5.99
N ILE A 127 -11.37 6.49 -5.80
CA ILE A 127 -11.95 6.20 -4.49
C ILE A 127 -11.55 4.80 -4.02
N ALA A 128 -11.61 3.80 -4.89
CA ALA A 128 -11.18 2.45 -4.59
C ALA A 128 -9.70 2.42 -4.16
N ALA A 129 -8.82 3.13 -4.86
CA ALA A 129 -7.42 3.22 -4.48
C ALA A 129 -7.21 3.94 -3.14
N LEU A 130 -7.87 5.08 -2.91
CA LEU A 130 -7.79 5.83 -1.66
C LEU A 130 -8.21 5.00 -0.44
N THR A 131 -9.20 4.14 -0.58
CA THR A 131 -9.73 3.33 0.52
C THR A 131 -8.99 2.00 0.69
N MET A 132 -8.60 1.34 -0.40
CA MET A 132 -7.97 0.03 -0.34
C MET A 132 -6.47 0.08 -0.06
N MET A 133 -5.77 1.16 -0.43
CA MET A 133 -4.34 1.29 -0.14
C MET A 133 -4.01 1.29 1.35
N PRO A 134 -4.70 2.02 2.23
CA PRO A 134 -4.51 1.88 3.67
C PRO A 134 -4.77 0.47 4.19
N VAL A 135 -5.80 -0.21 3.68
CA VAL A 135 -6.10 -1.59 4.06
C VAL A 135 -4.96 -2.54 3.68
N LEU A 136 -4.45 -2.44 2.45
CA LEU A 136 -3.31 -3.22 2.00
C LEU A 136 -2.03 -2.93 2.82
N ALA A 137 -1.83 -1.67 3.24
CA ALA A 137 -0.72 -1.29 4.10
C ALA A 137 -0.82 -1.94 5.49
N VAL A 138 -2.00 -2.08 6.07
CA VAL A 138 -2.20 -2.82 7.34
C VAL A 138 -1.79 -4.28 7.16
N PHE A 139 -2.25 -4.95 6.12
CA PHE A 139 -1.86 -6.33 5.83
C PHE A 139 -0.34 -6.46 5.61
N SER A 140 0.24 -5.55 4.84
CA SER A 140 1.68 -5.53 4.60
C SER A 140 2.48 -5.33 5.89
N ASN A 141 2.06 -4.43 6.77
CA ASN A 141 2.67 -4.19 8.08
C ASN A 141 2.66 -5.45 8.96
N LEU A 142 1.50 -6.12 9.05
CA LEU A 142 1.37 -7.35 9.84
C LEU A 142 2.29 -8.46 9.32
N VAL A 143 2.27 -8.67 8.02
CA VAL A 143 3.11 -9.71 7.38
C VAL A 143 4.59 -9.36 7.49
N ALA A 144 4.96 -8.08 7.40
CA ALA A 144 6.33 -7.63 7.58
C ALA A 144 6.85 -7.90 8.99
N LEU A 145 6.05 -7.70 10.02
CA LEU A 145 6.43 -8.08 11.40
C LEU A 145 6.64 -9.58 11.55
N ILE A 146 5.77 -10.40 10.94
CA ILE A 146 5.92 -11.86 10.94
C ILE A 146 7.23 -12.25 10.23
N GLY A 147 7.50 -11.69 9.05
CA GLY A 147 8.74 -11.92 8.31
C GLY A 147 9.99 -11.50 9.08
N ALA A 148 9.92 -10.36 9.77
CA ALA A 148 11.00 -9.89 10.64
C ALA A 148 11.24 -10.82 11.82
N TYR A 149 10.19 -11.26 12.51
CA TYR A 149 10.30 -12.22 13.61
C TYR A 149 10.90 -13.55 13.15
N LEU A 150 10.38 -14.13 12.07
CA LEU A 150 10.88 -15.42 11.55
C LEU A 150 12.39 -15.36 11.30
N LEU A 151 12.86 -14.29 10.70
CA LEU A 151 14.28 -14.15 10.38
C LEU A 151 15.14 -13.89 11.62
N THR A 152 14.69 -13.06 12.56
CA THR A 152 15.41 -12.83 13.83
C THR A 152 15.45 -14.10 14.71
N SER A 153 14.40 -14.89 14.72
CA SER A 153 14.34 -16.17 15.42
C SER A 153 15.31 -17.19 14.82
N LEU A 154 15.30 -17.36 13.48
CA LEU A 154 16.13 -18.35 12.79
C LEU A 154 17.63 -18.03 12.82
N LYS A 155 18.00 -16.77 12.79
CA LYS A 155 19.41 -16.38 12.64
C LYS A 155 20.08 -15.96 13.94
N PHE A 156 19.33 -15.47 14.90
CA PHE A 156 19.86 -14.84 16.12
C PHE A 156 19.27 -15.42 17.42
N ASP A 157 18.47 -16.49 17.33
CA ASP A 157 17.83 -17.17 18.46
C ASP A 157 17.02 -16.21 19.37
N PHE A 158 16.30 -15.26 18.75
CA PHE A 158 15.40 -14.39 19.51
C PHE A 158 14.11 -15.14 19.87
N SER A 159 13.80 -15.17 21.17
CA SER A 159 12.50 -15.64 21.64
C SER A 159 11.39 -14.69 21.22
N PHE A 160 10.19 -15.25 20.96
CA PHE A 160 8.99 -14.48 20.63
C PHE A 160 8.69 -13.39 21.68
N ASP A 161 8.82 -13.74 22.95
CA ASP A 161 8.52 -12.84 24.07
C ASP A 161 9.41 -11.59 24.05
N ILE A 162 10.72 -11.75 23.82
CA ILE A 162 11.68 -10.65 23.75
C ILE A 162 11.37 -9.73 22.56
N PHE A 163 11.05 -10.34 21.41
CA PHE A 163 10.75 -9.57 20.20
C PHE A 163 9.46 -8.78 20.35
N PHE A 164 8.40 -9.42 20.88
CA PHE A 164 7.10 -8.80 21.06
C PHE A 164 7.08 -7.73 22.16
N ASP A 165 7.75 -7.98 23.29
CA ASP A 165 7.92 -6.98 24.36
C ASP A 165 8.67 -5.74 23.86
N SER A 166 9.71 -5.94 23.04
CA SER A 166 10.42 -4.85 22.38
C SER A 166 9.49 -4.01 21.49
N ILE A 167 8.62 -4.65 20.69
CA ILE A 167 7.65 -3.93 19.88
C ILE A 167 6.69 -3.14 20.77
N GLN A 168 6.12 -3.74 21.81
CA GLN A 168 5.15 -3.07 22.69
C GLN A 168 5.72 -1.83 23.36
N ARG A 169 7.00 -1.85 23.75
CA ARG A 169 7.67 -0.71 24.39
C ARG A 169 7.85 0.48 23.47
N PHE A 170 8.08 0.25 22.18
CA PHE A 170 8.36 1.29 21.20
C PHE A 170 7.16 1.63 20.31
N PHE A 171 6.12 0.80 20.32
CA PHE A 171 4.95 0.98 19.49
C PHE A 171 4.22 2.29 19.79
N GLN A 172 4.12 3.13 18.79
CA GLN A 172 3.35 4.37 18.85
C GLN A 172 2.21 4.32 17.83
N ILE A 173 1.01 4.63 18.27
CA ILE A 173 -0.18 4.70 17.38
C ILE A 173 0.05 5.70 16.24
N SER A 174 0.83 6.75 16.49
CA SER A 174 1.22 7.74 15.49
C SER A 174 1.94 7.14 14.27
N GLU A 175 2.74 6.09 14.46
CA GLU A 175 3.45 5.40 13.36
C GLU A 175 2.47 4.71 12.41
N VAL A 176 1.47 4.03 12.97
CA VAL A 176 0.41 3.39 12.18
C VAL A 176 -0.41 4.43 11.42
N VAL A 177 -0.80 5.52 12.09
CA VAL A 177 -1.55 6.61 11.45
C VAL A 177 -0.74 7.24 10.30
N GLN A 178 0.56 7.45 10.49
CA GLN A 178 1.44 7.94 9.43
C GLN A 178 1.52 6.96 8.26
N SER A 179 1.65 5.67 8.53
CA SER A 179 1.65 4.61 7.50
C SER A 179 0.37 4.64 6.66
N LEU A 180 -0.79 4.71 7.32
CA LEU A 180 -2.09 4.75 6.67
C LEU A 180 -2.27 6.03 5.83
N PHE A 181 -1.86 7.17 6.37
CA PHE A 181 -1.94 8.43 5.65
C PHE A 181 -1.03 8.46 4.41
N LYS A 182 0.23 8.02 4.55
CA LYS A 182 1.17 7.91 3.42
C LYS A 182 0.61 6.99 2.33
N SER A 183 0.14 5.80 2.70
CA SER A 183 -0.43 4.84 1.74
C SER A 183 -1.68 5.37 1.04
N MET A 184 -2.55 6.09 1.75
CA MET A 184 -3.72 6.73 1.17
C MET A 184 -3.34 7.77 0.11
N VAL A 185 -2.37 8.63 0.40
CA VAL A 185 -1.87 9.65 -0.54
C VAL A 185 -1.26 8.99 -1.77
N PHE A 186 -0.40 7.98 -1.57
CA PHE A 186 0.21 7.23 -2.68
C PHE A 186 -0.84 6.55 -3.56
N GLY A 187 -1.87 5.93 -2.97
CA GLY A 187 -2.97 5.33 -3.72
C GLY A 187 -3.73 6.33 -4.58
N GLY A 188 -4.02 7.49 -4.01
CA GLY A 188 -4.65 8.59 -4.73
C GLY A 188 -3.81 9.08 -5.91
N VAL A 189 -2.51 9.33 -5.69
CA VAL A 189 -1.60 9.76 -6.75
C VAL A 189 -1.48 8.70 -7.85
N THR A 190 -1.28 7.45 -7.47
CA THR A 190 -1.13 6.33 -8.44
C THR A 190 -2.35 6.20 -9.35
N SER A 191 -3.54 6.20 -8.78
CA SER A 191 -4.77 6.04 -9.57
C SER A 191 -5.05 7.26 -10.46
N LEU A 192 -4.74 8.47 -9.98
CA LEU A 192 -4.88 9.69 -10.76
C LEU A 192 -3.91 9.72 -11.95
N VAL A 193 -2.65 9.33 -11.73
CA VAL A 193 -1.65 9.23 -12.80
C VAL A 193 -2.06 8.14 -13.81
N GLY A 194 -2.49 6.96 -13.33
CA GLY A 194 -2.98 5.89 -14.20
C GLY A 194 -4.15 6.32 -15.08
N CYS A 195 -5.14 7.00 -14.50
CA CYS A 195 -6.26 7.56 -15.26
C CYS A 195 -5.81 8.63 -16.26
N HIS A 196 -4.89 9.52 -15.85
CA HIS A 196 -4.40 10.59 -16.71
C HIS A 196 -3.64 10.06 -17.93
N VAL A 197 -2.79 9.07 -17.72
CA VAL A 197 -2.03 8.40 -18.80
C VAL A 197 -3.01 7.69 -19.73
N GLY A 198 -3.95 6.90 -19.21
CA GLY A 198 -4.94 6.18 -20.02
C GLY A 198 -5.83 7.07 -20.89
N PHE A 199 -6.18 8.27 -20.44
CA PHE A 199 -6.95 9.23 -21.26
C PHE A 199 -6.12 9.97 -22.33
N ARG A 200 -4.79 9.83 -22.29
CA ARG A 200 -3.90 10.46 -23.27
C ARG A 200 -3.44 9.54 -24.39
N THR A 201 -3.76 8.27 -24.28
CA THR A 201 -3.47 7.27 -25.32
C THR A 201 -4.47 7.41 -26.44
#